data_da84a17710c4d7241edde47b23adbf80
#
_entry.id   da84a17710c4d7241edde47b23adbf80
#
_cell.length_a   1.000
_cell.length_b   1.000
_cell.length_c   1.000
_cell.angle_alpha   90.00
_cell.angle_beta   90.00
_cell.angle_gamma   90.00
#
_symmetry.space_group_name_H-M   'P 1'
#
loop_
_entity.id
_entity.type
_entity.pdbx_description
1 polymer ?
#
loop_
_entity_poly.entity_id
_entity_poly.type
_entity_poly.pdbx_seq_one_letter_code
_entity_poly.pdbx_strand_id
1 'polypeptide(L)'
;MKKVKLFIFLFLIIALNLSAFEGGGMLKTGLGIDLGKNKTNLSHFDSLSLWAKQNLDKEGNYNFAIQSSYLFNLKKPIKPDGKLDLDHIVNLDMLKFSFLVPIGNDSLTIDAGRYNISDITAVILNQNIDGVYIAYNKTNFSTYFNLGYTGLLNSYVNPINAAGITSILKKQTKIYNLAPSFVHMSALFHVPFQSLRHAIDFDLNSFMATENPKTTNNYASISVNGPIVNRLFYLASASTSILTRDKRNAQTGFFLKGELDYYFEKYDSKLGLKMQLFSGGKMSFKSFTLSTMSKVNFMEPTDLLKISLDGSIKPVKNLFLSTEAAIMAYAATQPKGRSNFAGFEWDVSANYTILQDISISTDLGMFVGKNGKFDAVFKLKGIISF
;
A
#
# COMPACT_ATOMS: atom_id res chain seq x y z
N MET A 1 22.28 26.18 -15.26
CA MET A 1 22.60 26.82 -13.97
C MET A 1 21.74 28.04 -13.62
N LYS A 2 21.49 29.04 -14.52
CA LYS A 2 20.69 30.25 -14.21
C LYS A 2 19.23 29.91 -13.83
N LYS A 3 18.54 28.93 -14.49
CA LYS A 3 17.17 28.54 -14.22
C LYS A 3 17.01 27.85 -12.87
N VAL A 4 17.99 27.06 -12.43
CA VAL A 4 17.97 26.39 -11.11
C VAL A 4 18.13 27.39 -9.98
N LYS A 5 18.99 28.39 -10.15
CA LYS A 5 19.18 29.50 -9.18
C LYS A 5 17.89 30.32 -9.03
N LEU A 6 17.16 30.57 -10.12
CA LEU A 6 15.90 31.31 -10.11
C LEU A 6 14.82 30.48 -9.38
N PHE A 7 14.77 29.16 -9.57
CA PHE A 7 13.81 28.30 -8.89
C PHE A 7 14.07 28.22 -7.37
N ILE A 8 15.36 28.08 -6.98
CA ILE A 8 15.76 28.11 -5.56
C ILE A 8 15.48 29.49 -4.94
N PHE A 9 15.70 30.59 -5.68
CA PHE A 9 15.43 31.95 -5.21
C PHE A 9 13.93 32.21 -5.06
N LEU A 10 13.10 31.76 -6.00
CA LEU A 10 11.63 31.83 -5.88
C LEU A 10 11.13 31.00 -4.67
N PHE A 11 11.68 29.80 -4.47
CA PHE A 11 11.34 28.96 -3.32
C PHE A 11 11.74 29.61 -1.99
N LEU A 12 12.89 30.25 -1.92
CA LEU A 12 13.35 31.02 -0.75
C LEU A 12 12.47 32.26 -0.47
N ILE A 13 12.02 32.99 -1.50
CA ILE A 13 11.12 34.14 -1.33
C ILE A 13 9.74 33.68 -0.83
N ILE A 14 9.22 32.57 -1.31
CA ILE A 14 7.98 31.98 -0.81
C ILE A 14 8.15 31.54 0.64
N ALA A 15 9.29 30.94 1.00
CA ALA A 15 9.58 30.50 2.36
C ALA A 15 9.73 31.64 3.39
N LEU A 16 10.19 32.82 2.97
CA LEU A 16 10.42 33.97 3.86
C LEU A 16 9.15 34.75 4.26
N ASN A 17 8.03 34.53 3.56
CA ASN A 17 6.74 35.21 3.86
C ASN A 17 5.73 34.35 4.65
N LEU A 18 6.13 33.18 5.15
CA LEU A 18 5.22 32.19 5.69
C LEU A 18 5.35 32.07 7.22
N SER A 19 4.55 32.79 7.94
CA SER A 19 4.53 32.85 9.42
C SER A 19 3.92 31.61 10.11
N ALA A 20 3.53 30.55 9.38
CA ALA A 20 2.94 29.32 9.90
C ALA A 20 3.27 28.08 9.05
N PHE A 21 4.55 27.93 8.71
CA PHE A 21 5.03 26.77 7.95
C PHE A 21 5.44 25.66 8.91
N GLU A 22 4.76 24.52 8.83
CA GLU A 22 5.14 23.31 9.54
C GLU A 22 5.96 22.43 8.60
N GLY A 23 7.09 21.93 9.07
CA GLY A 23 7.94 21.05 8.27
C GLY A 23 8.66 20.05 9.15
N GLY A 24 9.06 18.95 8.55
CA GLY A 24 9.81 17.90 9.23
C GLY A 24 10.41 16.92 8.25
N GLY A 25 11.09 15.94 8.80
CA GLY A 25 11.73 14.91 8.02
C GLY A 25 11.78 13.57 8.72
N MET A 26 12.10 12.54 7.96
CA MET A 26 12.30 11.19 8.44
C MET A 26 13.47 10.56 7.72
N LEU A 27 14.46 10.11 8.49
CA LEU A 27 15.55 9.28 8.00
C LEU A 27 15.28 7.83 8.40
N LYS A 28 15.31 6.93 7.44
CA LYS A 28 15.27 5.48 7.66
C LYS A 28 16.54 4.87 7.09
N THR A 29 17.13 3.98 7.86
CA THR A 29 18.23 3.14 7.39
C THR A 29 17.95 1.69 7.72
N GLY A 30 18.43 0.75 6.91
CA GLY A 30 18.19 -0.64 7.20
C GLY A 30 19.14 -1.58 6.49
N LEU A 31 19.34 -2.73 7.15
CA LEU A 31 20.11 -3.85 6.66
C LEU A 31 19.18 -5.04 6.50
N GLY A 32 19.38 -5.84 5.47
CA GLY A 32 18.61 -7.05 5.24
C GLY A 32 19.47 -8.20 4.74
N ILE A 33 19.06 -9.42 5.08
CA ILE A 33 19.60 -10.65 4.55
C ILE A 33 18.44 -11.48 4.02
N ASP A 34 18.50 -11.79 2.73
CA ASP A 34 17.55 -12.73 2.09
C ASP A 34 18.27 -14.06 1.95
N LEU A 35 17.76 -15.10 2.60
CA LEU A 35 18.28 -16.47 2.52
C LEU A 35 17.35 -17.31 1.65
N GLY A 36 17.87 -17.91 0.58
CA GLY A 36 17.10 -18.80 -0.27
C GLY A 36 17.99 -19.85 -0.94
N LYS A 37 17.39 -20.96 -1.35
CA LYS A 37 18.13 -22.11 -1.90
C LYS A 37 19.13 -21.74 -3.02
N ASN A 38 18.83 -20.70 -3.80
CA ASN A 38 19.66 -20.29 -4.95
C ASN A 38 20.11 -18.84 -4.91
N LYS A 39 19.73 -18.05 -3.90
CA LYS A 39 20.02 -16.62 -3.83
C LYS A 39 20.08 -16.16 -2.39
N THR A 40 21.29 -16.06 -1.87
CA THR A 40 21.52 -15.31 -0.63
C THR A 40 21.97 -13.92 -1.01
N ASN A 41 21.27 -12.89 -0.51
CA ASN A 41 21.58 -11.50 -0.78
C ASN A 41 21.74 -10.73 0.53
N LEU A 42 22.70 -9.82 0.53
CA LEU A 42 22.73 -8.70 1.48
C LEU A 42 22.06 -7.50 0.85
N SER A 43 21.24 -6.81 1.61
CA SER A 43 20.61 -5.56 1.20
C SER A 43 20.87 -4.47 2.23
N HIS A 44 21.02 -3.24 1.74
CA HIS A 44 21.04 -2.04 2.56
C HIS A 44 20.15 -1.00 1.89
N PHE A 45 19.40 -0.27 2.69
CA PHE A 45 18.63 0.86 2.18
C PHE A 45 18.73 2.06 3.11
N ASP A 46 18.74 3.24 2.51
CA ASP A 46 18.53 4.51 3.19
C ASP A 46 17.36 5.23 2.55
N SER A 47 16.58 5.92 3.35
CA SER A 47 15.47 6.76 2.86
C SER A 47 15.43 8.04 3.66
N LEU A 48 15.46 9.17 2.95
CA LEU A 48 15.19 10.49 3.50
C LEU A 48 13.85 10.97 2.95
N SER A 49 12.90 11.24 3.83
CA SER A 49 11.63 11.88 3.46
C SER A 49 11.56 13.24 4.13
N LEU A 50 11.18 14.26 3.36
CA LEU A 50 10.98 15.63 3.83
C LEU A 50 9.55 16.05 3.50
N TRP A 51 8.90 16.70 4.43
CA TRP A 51 7.54 17.20 4.25
C TRP A 51 7.41 18.63 4.76
N ALA A 52 6.43 19.30 4.19
CA ALA A 52 6.05 20.64 4.60
C ALA A 52 4.55 20.84 4.42
N LYS A 53 3.93 21.54 5.36
CA LYS A 53 2.51 21.86 5.35
C LYS A 53 2.32 23.31 5.75
N GLN A 54 1.29 23.95 5.17
CA GLN A 54 0.89 25.30 5.50
C GLN A 54 -0.63 25.43 5.45
N ASN A 55 -1.18 26.06 6.49
CA ASN A 55 -2.53 26.56 6.44
C ASN A 55 -2.55 27.89 5.66
N LEU A 56 -3.47 28.00 4.71
CA LEU A 56 -3.62 29.17 3.84
C LEU A 56 -4.63 30.17 4.43
N ASP A 57 -5.40 29.74 5.45
CA ASP A 57 -6.35 30.54 6.19
C ASP A 57 -6.14 30.36 7.72
N LYS A 58 -6.74 31.23 8.51
CA LYS A 58 -6.63 31.20 9.99
C LYS A 58 -7.38 30.03 10.61
N GLU A 59 -8.40 29.52 9.94
CA GLU A 59 -9.28 28.46 10.43
C GLU A 59 -8.74 27.07 10.08
N GLY A 60 -7.72 26.98 9.19
CA GLY A 60 -7.13 25.73 8.73
C GLY A 60 -8.01 24.97 7.72
N ASN A 61 -9.03 25.63 7.17
CA ASN A 61 -9.92 25.04 6.16
C ASN A 61 -9.22 24.87 4.81
N TYR A 62 -8.24 25.71 4.53
CA TYR A 62 -7.45 25.67 3.30
C TYR A 62 -6.01 25.38 3.65
N ASN A 63 -5.45 24.32 3.09
CA ASN A 63 -4.06 23.98 3.35
C ASN A 63 -3.35 23.46 2.09
N PHE A 64 -2.05 23.60 2.11
CA PHE A 64 -1.13 23.05 1.13
C PHE A 64 -0.18 22.10 1.84
N ALA A 65 0.11 20.96 1.22
CA ALA A 65 1.08 20.01 1.73
C ALA A 65 1.96 19.47 0.59
N ILE A 66 3.24 19.34 0.87
CA ILE A 66 4.22 18.72 -0.03
C ILE A 66 5.06 17.71 0.75
N GLN A 67 5.35 16.58 0.12
CA GLN A 67 6.28 15.58 0.63
C GLN A 67 7.08 15.00 -0.51
N SER A 68 8.38 14.84 -0.30
CA SER A 68 9.27 14.18 -1.23
C SER A 68 10.17 13.19 -0.50
N SER A 69 10.62 12.16 -1.19
CA SER A 69 11.56 11.18 -0.65
C SER A 69 12.69 10.88 -1.62
N TYR A 70 13.82 10.53 -1.04
CA TYR A 70 14.96 9.95 -1.70
C TYR A 70 15.21 8.57 -1.11
N LEU A 71 15.34 7.56 -1.97
CA LEU A 71 15.66 6.20 -1.56
C LEU A 71 16.98 5.78 -2.22
N PHE A 72 17.83 5.19 -1.42
CA PHE A 72 19.03 4.51 -1.84
C PHE A 72 18.90 3.03 -1.51
N ASN A 73 19.04 2.15 -2.50
CA ASN A 73 18.98 0.71 -2.30
C ASN A 73 20.27 0.09 -2.83
N LEU A 74 20.85 -0.76 -2.01
CA LEU A 74 22.03 -1.56 -2.36
C LEU A 74 21.64 -3.03 -2.16
N LYS A 75 21.85 -3.86 -3.20
CA LYS A 75 21.66 -5.30 -3.12
C LYS A 75 22.88 -6.01 -3.67
N LYS A 76 23.46 -6.89 -2.84
CA LYS A 76 24.66 -7.68 -3.18
C LYS A 76 24.36 -9.17 -3.02
N PRO A 77 24.34 -9.96 -4.12
CA PRO A 77 24.31 -11.41 -4.01
C PRO A 77 25.60 -11.92 -3.32
N ILE A 78 25.43 -12.87 -2.37
CA ILE A 78 26.56 -13.55 -1.73
C ILE A 78 27.01 -14.70 -2.64
N LYS A 79 27.63 -14.35 -3.76
CA LYS A 79 28.28 -15.28 -4.73
C LYS A 79 29.56 -14.64 -5.20
N PRO A 80 30.60 -15.44 -5.60
CA PRO A 80 31.90 -14.89 -6.05
C PRO A 80 31.76 -13.85 -7.17
N ASP A 81 30.84 -14.05 -8.11
CA ASP A 81 30.60 -13.17 -9.28
C ASP A 81 29.37 -12.26 -9.10
N GLY A 82 28.87 -12.09 -7.88
CA GLY A 82 27.69 -11.30 -7.59
C GLY A 82 27.91 -9.83 -7.83
N LYS A 83 27.32 -9.26 -8.91
CA LYS A 83 27.36 -7.82 -9.19
C LYS A 83 26.55 -7.06 -8.16
N LEU A 84 27.13 -5.97 -7.67
CA LEU A 84 26.42 -5.01 -6.83
C LEU A 84 25.33 -4.33 -7.64
N ASP A 85 24.13 -4.30 -7.08
CA ASP A 85 22.98 -3.58 -7.64
C ASP A 85 22.71 -2.36 -6.79
N LEU A 86 22.73 -1.18 -7.43
CA LEU A 86 22.55 0.12 -6.81
C LEU A 86 21.38 0.83 -7.47
N ASP A 87 20.44 1.28 -6.67
CA ASP A 87 19.31 2.09 -7.12
C ASP A 87 19.26 3.40 -6.33
N HIS A 88 19.08 4.50 -7.05
CA HIS A 88 18.83 5.83 -6.51
C HIS A 88 17.46 6.28 -7.02
N ILE A 89 16.53 6.54 -6.13
CA ILE A 89 15.16 6.87 -6.48
C ILE A 89 14.79 8.18 -5.80
N VAL A 90 14.33 9.16 -6.58
CA VAL A 90 13.70 10.38 -6.08
C VAL A 90 12.21 10.28 -6.33
N ASN A 91 11.40 10.61 -5.35
CA ASN A 91 9.95 10.57 -5.48
C ASN A 91 9.31 11.85 -4.94
N LEU A 92 8.29 12.33 -5.62
CA LEU A 92 7.32 13.28 -5.08
C LEU A 92 6.17 12.44 -4.51
N ASP A 93 6.12 12.32 -3.17
CA ASP A 93 5.14 11.48 -2.48
C ASP A 93 3.78 12.17 -2.38
N MET A 94 3.78 13.48 -2.16
CA MET A 94 2.57 14.29 -2.04
C MET A 94 2.81 15.70 -2.54
N LEU A 95 1.82 16.27 -3.20
CA LEU A 95 1.71 17.68 -3.56
C LEU A 95 0.22 18.01 -3.59
N LYS A 96 -0.33 18.49 -2.49
CA LYS A 96 -1.77 18.53 -2.30
C LYS A 96 -2.25 19.89 -1.81
N PHE A 97 -3.31 20.38 -2.42
CA PHE A 97 -4.16 21.45 -1.92
C PHE A 97 -5.44 20.84 -1.37
N SER A 98 -5.81 21.21 -0.16
CA SER A 98 -7.02 20.74 0.51
C SER A 98 -7.92 21.90 0.86
N PHE A 99 -9.20 21.75 0.58
CA PHE A 99 -10.26 22.70 0.86
C PHE A 99 -11.34 21.99 1.67
N LEU A 100 -11.58 22.43 2.88
CA LEU A 100 -12.68 21.99 3.74
C LEU A 100 -13.76 23.07 3.75
N VAL A 101 -14.96 22.72 3.29
CA VAL A 101 -16.12 23.59 3.27
C VAL A 101 -17.16 23.06 4.26
N PRO A 102 -17.36 23.69 5.41
CA PRO A 102 -18.43 23.32 6.34
C PRO A 102 -19.80 23.63 5.72
N ILE A 103 -20.74 22.68 5.81
CA ILE A 103 -22.11 22.80 5.29
C ILE A 103 -23.08 22.49 6.43
N GLY A 104 -23.33 23.46 7.31
CA GLY A 104 -24.07 23.23 8.54
C GLY A 104 -23.33 22.25 9.46
N ASN A 105 -23.94 21.08 9.72
CA ASN A 105 -23.31 20.00 10.50
C ASN A 105 -22.51 19.01 9.63
N ASP A 106 -22.54 19.17 8.33
CA ASP A 106 -21.86 18.33 7.34
C ASP A 106 -20.56 18.98 6.86
N SER A 107 -19.75 18.28 6.11
CA SER A 107 -18.54 18.84 5.49
C SER A 107 -18.31 18.34 4.08
N LEU A 108 -17.79 19.21 3.24
CA LEU A 108 -17.29 18.90 1.91
C LEU A 108 -15.77 19.09 1.92
N THR A 109 -15.01 18.05 1.60
CA THR A 109 -13.56 18.12 1.41
C THR A 109 -13.24 18.00 -0.06
N ILE A 110 -12.38 18.87 -0.56
CA ILE A 110 -11.85 18.81 -1.93
C ILE A 110 -10.34 18.81 -1.84
N ASP A 111 -9.72 17.73 -2.30
CA ASP A 111 -8.26 17.62 -2.42
C ASP A 111 -7.89 17.66 -3.91
N ALA A 112 -6.86 18.42 -4.27
CA ALA A 112 -6.36 18.52 -5.63
C ALA A 112 -4.83 18.37 -5.64
N GLY A 113 -4.31 17.56 -6.58
CA GLY A 113 -2.88 17.32 -6.75
C GLY A 113 -2.50 15.86 -6.59
N ARG A 114 -1.35 15.58 -5.97
CA ARG A 114 -0.86 14.23 -5.68
C ARG A 114 -1.18 13.84 -4.24
N TYR A 115 -1.89 12.74 -4.08
CA TYR A 115 -2.25 12.18 -2.78
C TYR A 115 -2.29 10.65 -2.84
N ASN A 116 -2.25 10.00 -1.68
CA ASN A 116 -2.45 8.56 -1.57
C ASN A 116 -3.94 8.23 -1.58
N ILE A 117 -4.31 7.17 -2.29
CA ILE A 117 -5.67 6.63 -2.32
C ILE A 117 -5.62 5.11 -2.17
N SER A 118 -6.61 4.55 -1.49
CA SER A 118 -6.79 3.12 -1.30
C SER A 118 -8.25 2.75 -1.53
N ASP A 119 -8.50 1.59 -2.14
CA ASP A 119 -9.82 0.97 -2.12
C ASP A 119 -10.15 0.42 -0.72
N ILE A 120 -11.41 0.03 -0.49
CA ILE A 120 -11.86 -0.47 0.82
C ILE A 120 -11.16 -1.75 1.27
N THR A 121 -10.53 -2.48 0.37
CA THR A 121 -9.80 -3.73 0.68
C THR A 121 -8.29 -3.51 0.84
N ALA A 122 -7.77 -2.37 0.37
CA ALA A 122 -6.36 -2.05 0.20
C ALA A 122 -5.55 -3.05 -0.66
N VAL A 123 -6.24 -3.86 -1.45
CA VAL A 123 -5.67 -4.89 -2.32
C VAL A 123 -5.72 -4.49 -3.79
N ILE A 124 -6.84 -3.90 -4.22
CA ILE A 124 -7.06 -3.49 -5.61
C ILE A 124 -6.21 -2.25 -5.90
N LEU A 125 -6.34 -1.24 -5.05
CA LEU A 125 -5.68 0.05 -5.17
C LEU A 125 -5.10 0.45 -3.81
N ASN A 126 -3.81 0.74 -3.76
CA ASN A 126 -3.14 1.35 -2.62
C ASN A 126 -1.86 2.01 -3.12
N GLN A 127 -1.98 3.24 -3.60
CA GLN A 127 -0.86 4.00 -4.16
C GLN A 127 -1.18 5.48 -4.27
N ASN A 128 -0.21 6.27 -4.69
CA ASN A 128 -0.42 7.68 -5.03
C ASN A 128 -1.16 7.82 -6.36
N ILE A 129 -1.84 8.96 -6.51
CA ILE A 129 -2.50 9.39 -7.74
C ILE A 129 -2.41 10.91 -7.88
N ASP A 130 -2.36 11.40 -9.12
CA ASP A 130 -2.47 12.83 -9.43
C ASP A 130 -3.91 13.12 -9.86
N GLY A 131 -4.64 13.94 -9.11
CA GLY A 131 -6.05 14.13 -9.44
C GLY A 131 -6.82 15.08 -8.52
N VAL A 132 -8.13 14.87 -8.51
CA VAL A 132 -9.08 15.57 -7.65
C VAL A 132 -9.91 14.55 -6.88
N TYR A 133 -9.97 14.72 -5.57
CA TYR A 133 -10.78 13.95 -4.64
C TYR A 133 -11.82 14.86 -4.01
N ILE A 134 -13.07 14.42 -3.98
CA ILE A 134 -14.20 15.16 -3.40
C ILE A 134 -14.88 14.22 -2.41
N ALA A 135 -14.94 14.58 -1.15
CA ALA A 135 -15.63 13.82 -0.10
C ALA A 135 -16.72 14.66 0.55
N TYR A 136 -17.91 14.10 0.63
CA TYR A 136 -19.01 14.66 1.40
C TYR A 136 -19.27 13.79 2.62
N ASN A 137 -19.20 14.40 3.82
CA ASN A 137 -19.34 13.72 5.09
C ASN A 137 -20.55 14.24 5.84
N LYS A 138 -21.45 13.31 6.16
CA LYS A 138 -22.63 13.50 6.99
C LYS A 138 -22.65 12.46 8.10
N THR A 139 -23.37 12.71 9.20
CA THR A 139 -23.42 11.83 10.37
C THR A 139 -23.80 10.38 10.03
N ASN A 140 -24.74 10.17 9.09
CA ASN A 140 -25.28 8.85 8.74
C ASN A 140 -24.81 8.33 7.38
N PHE A 141 -23.93 9.06 6.70
CA PHE A 141 -23.51 8.72 5.35
C PHE A 141 -22.26 9.53 4.99
N SER A 142 -21.30 8.89 4.38
CA SER A 142 -20.23 9.60 3.70
C SER A 142 -19.99 9.01 2.32
N THR A 143 -19.57 9.85 1.40
CA THR A 143 -19.23 9.44 0.04
C THR A 143 -18.03 10.20 -0.45
N TYR A 144 -17.23 9.56 -1.28
CA TYR A 144 -16.23 10.28 -2.04
C TYR A 144 -16.28 9.92 -3.53
N PHE A 145 -15.79 10.85 -4.33
CA PHE A 145 -15.49 10.68 -5.75
C PHE A 145 -14.05 11.06 -6.00
N ASN A 146 -13.40 10.32 -6.86
CA ASN A 146 -12.05 10.61 -7.29
C ASN A 146 -11.93 10.53 -8.81
N LEU A 147 -11.23 11.49 -9.39
CA LEU A 147 -10.77 11.48 -10.77
C LEU A 147 -9.26 11.70 -10.77
N GLY A 148 -8.50 10.74 -11.29
CA GLY A 148 -7.04 10.78 -11.19
C GLY A 148 -6.32 10.24 -12.41
N TYR A 149 -5.01 10.42 -12.40
CA TYR A 149 -4.10 10.02 -13.45
C TYR A 149 -2.81 9.44 -12.85
N THR A 150 -2.28 8.38 -13.45
CA THR A 150 -1.10 7.68 -12.93
C THR A 150 0.20 7.96 -13.69
N GLY A 151 0.13 8.45 -14.92
CA GLY A 151 1.29 8.55 -15.83
C GLY A 151 2.40 9.52 -15.38
N LEU A 152 2.17 10.34 -14.34
CA LEU A 152 3.19 11.21 -13.76
C LEU A 152 3.86 10.60 -12.51
N LEU A 153 3.40 9.44 -12.04
CA LEU A 153 3.95 8.78 -10.86
C LEU A 153 5.30 8.14 -11.16
N ASN A 154 6.11 7.97 -10.11
CA ASN A 154 7.32 7.18 -10.23
C ASN A 154 6.98 5.68 -10.11
N SER A 155 7.21 4.90 -11.16
CA SER A 155 6.90 3.47 -11.22
C SER A 155 7.73 2.61 -10.26
N TYR A 156 8.86 3.09 -9.77
CA TYR A 156 9.63 2.42 -8.72
C TYR A 156 8.92 2.38 -7.38
N VAL A 157 8.11 3.40 -7.09
CA VAL A 157 7.39 3.56 -5.81
C VAL A 157 5.92 3.19 -5.96
N ASN A 158 5.36 3.39 -7.15
CA ASN A 158 3.96 3.12 -7.46
C ASN A 158 3.86 2.05 -8.58
N PRO A 159 4.15 0.78 -8.28
CA PRO A 159 4.11 -0.28 -9.28
C PRO A 159 2.67 -0.63 -9.64
N ILE A 160 2.37 -0.59 -10.95
CA ILE A 160 1.03 -0.88 -11.49
C ILE A 160 1.04 -2.27 -12.12
N ASN A 161 0.12 -3.13 -11.68
CA ASN A 161 -0.14 -4.43 -12.28
C ASN A 161 -1.22 -4.31 -13.36
N ALA A 162 -0.90 -3.65 -14.44
CA ALA A 162 -1.85 -3.49 -15.53
C ALA A 162 -1.81 -4.69 -16.46
N ALA A 163 -2.83 -5.56 -16.39
CA ALA A 163 -3.27 -6.49 -17.45
C ALA A 163 -2.18 -7.14 -18.30
N GLY A 164 -1.18 -7.76 -17.68
CA GLY A 164 -0.08 -8.40 -18.40
C GLY A 164 0.96 -7.43 -18.96
N ILE A 165 0.86 -6.15 -18.64
CA ILE A 165 1.97 -5.22 -18.60
C ILE A 165 2.50 -5.30 -17.18
N THR A 166 3.08 -6.41 -16.83
CA THR A 166 3.95 -6.42 -15.67
C THR A 166 5.09 -5.48 -16.06
N SER A 167 5.01 -4.25 -15.60
CA SER A 167 6.20 -3.41 -15.48
C SER A 167 7.03 -3.99 -14.34
N ILE A 168 7.38 -5.28 -14.46
CA ILE A 168 8.56 -5.81 -13.79
C ILE A 168 9.64 -4.92 -14.35
N LEU A 169 10.04 -4.00 -13.53
CA LEU A 169 11.08 -3.02 -13.77
C LEU A 169 12.21 -3.72 -14.52
N LYS A 170 12.23 -3.62 -15.85
CA LYS A 170 13.48 -3.81 -16.55
C LYS A 170 14.42 -2.87 -15.82
N LYS A 171 15.54 -3.38 -15.34
CA LYS A 171 16.55 -2.61 -14.61
C LYS A 171 16.71 -1.26 -15.29
N GLN A 172 16.06 -0.27 -14.72
CA GLN A 172 16.02 1.08 -15.28
C GLN A 172 17.00 1.89 -14.46
N THR A 173 17.93 2.49 -15.11
CA THR A 173 18.99 3.31 -14.50
C THR A 173 18.53 4.74 -14.19
N LYS A 174 17.24 5.04 -14.33
CA LYS A 174 16.69 6.38 -14.15
C LYS A 174 16.22 6.58 -12.70
N ILE A 175 16.56 7.72 -12.15
CA ILE A 175 16.19 8.18 -10.80
C ILE A 175 14.67 8.31 -10.65
N TYR A 176 13.98 8.70 -11.71
CA TYR A 176 12.52 8.84 -11.79
C TYR A 176 12.02 8.22 -13.09
N ASN A 177 11.19 7.22 -12.98
CA ASN A 177 10.65 6.52 -14.12
C ASN A 177 9.13 6.63 -14.14
N LEU A 178 8.57 7.17 -15.22
CA LEU A 178 7.12 7.37 -15.33
C LEU A 178 6.39 6.02 -15.31
N ALA A 179 5.32 5.97 -14.53
CA ALA A 179 4.44 4.82 -14.46
C ALA A 179 3.57 4.69 -15.73
N PRO A 180 3.01 3.51 -16.02
CA PRO A 180 2.01 3.36 -17.07
C PRO A 180 0.84 4.33 -16.85
N SER A 181 0.37 4.94 -17.94
CA SER A 181 -0.61 6.00 -17.90
C SER A 181 -2.05 5.47 -17.93
N PHE A 182 -2.77 5.72 -16.83
CA PHE A 182 -4.19 5.40 -16.68
C PHE A 182 -4.95 6.61 -16.18
N VAL A 183 -6.15 6.80 -16.69
CA VAL A 183 -7.18 7.61 -16.03
C VAL A 183 -7.89 6.72 -15.03
N HIS A 184 -8.01 7.16 -13.80
CA HIS A 184 -8.71 6.49 -12.71
C HIS A 184 -9.95 7.27 -12.31
N MET A 185 -11.06 6.57 -12.15
CA MET A 185 -12.29 7.09 -11.55
C MET A 185 -12.74 6.15 -10.45
N SER A 186 -13.08 6.69 -9.29
CA SER A 186 -13.68 5.91 -8.21
C SER A 186 -14.80 6.64 -7.49
N ALA A 187 -15.69 5.85 -6.89
CA ALA A 187 -16.75 6.30 -6.00
C ALA A 187 -16.87 5.34 -4.82
N LEU A 188 -16.90 5.88 -3.61
CA LEU A 188 -17.14 5.12 -2.39
C LEU A 188 -18.37 5.68 -1.67
N PHE A 189 -19.16 4.77 -1.12
CA PHE A 189 -20.32 5.06 -0.28
C PHE A 189 -20.14 4.31 1.04
N HIS A 190 -20.09 5.05 2.13
CA HIS A 190 -19.98 4.53 3.49
C HIS A 190 -21.27 4.80 4.25
N VAL A 191 -21.90 3.75 4.75
CA VAL A 191 -23.15 3.82 5.52
C VAL A 191 -22.95 3.21 6.91
N PRO A 192 -22.80 4.04 7.97
CA PRO A 192 -22.70 3.56 9.34
C PRO A 192 -24.08 3.27 9.91
N PHE A 193 -24.26 2.10 10.50
CA PHE A 193 -25.43 1.71 11.30
C PHE A 193 -25.13 1.94 12.77
N GLN A 194 -25.36 3.16 13.24
CA GLN A 194 -24.95 3.60 14.58
C GLN A 194 -25.54 2.74 15.71
N SER A 195 -26.80 2.29 15.61
CA SER A 195 -27.47 1.46 16.62
C SER A 195 -26.79 0.10 16.79
N LEU A 196 -26.24 -0.45 15.73
CA LEU A 196 -25.57 -1.76 15.71
C LEU A 196 -24.03 -1.64 15.76
N ARG A 197 -23.48 -0.45 15.65
CA ARG A 197 -22.05 -0.16 15.49
C ARG A 197 -21.40 -0.90 14.30
N HIS A 198 -22.18 -1.13 13.24
CA HIS A 198 -21.71 -1.74 12.00
C HIS A 198 -21.57 -0.68 10.91
N ALA A 199 -20.81 -0.99 9.87
CA ALA A 199 -20.75 -0.17 8.67
C ALA A 199 -20.80 -1.07 7.43
N ILE A 200 -21.38 -0.52 6.36
CA ILE A 200 -21.34 -1.11 5.02
C ILE A 200 -20.69 -0.09 4.08
N ASP A 201 -19.73 -0.57 3.31
CA ASP A 201 -19.02 0.19 2.30
C ASP A 201 -19.28 -0.39 0.91
N PHE A 202 -19.54 0.47 -0.08
CA PHE A 202 -19.60 0.13 -1.50
C PHE A 202 -18.53 0.94 -2.22
N ASP A 203 -17.69 0.29 -2.99
CA ASP A 203 -16.58 0.93 -3.70
C ASP A 203 -16.54 0.49 -5.17
N LEU A 204 -16.48 1.47 -6.05
CA LEU A 204 -16.38 1.30 -7.49
C LEU A 204 -15.10 1.94 -7.98
N ASN A 205 -14.30 1.19 -8.74
CA ASN A 205 -13.05 1.68 -9.31
C ASN A 205 -12.97 1.33 -10.79
N SER A 206 -12.56 2.28 -11.62
CA SER A 206 -12.33 2.11 -13.06
C SER A 206 -10.99 2.71 -13.45
N PHE A 207 -10.16 1.95 -14.15
CA PHE A 207 -8.86 2.36 -14.66
C PHE A 207 -8.83 2.16 -16.17
N MET A 208 -8.61 3.23 -16.92
CA MET A 208 -8.58 3.22 -18.37
C MET A 208 -7.19 3.60 -18.87
N ALA A 209 -6.50 2.70 -19.58
CA ALA A 209 -5.21 2.99 -20.18
C ALA A 209 -5.33 4.08 -21.24
N THR A 210 -4.47 5.09 -21.18
CA THR A 210 -4.43 6.16 -22.19
C THR A 210 -3.57 5.77 -23.39
N GLU A 211 -2.67 4.80 -23.24
CA GLU A 211 -1.78 4.27 -24.25
C GLU A 211 -2.19 2.88 -24.74
N ASN A 212 -1.62 2.43 -25.86
CA ASN A 212 -1.80 1.05 -26.35
C ASN A 212 -0.90 0.05 -25.60
N PRO A 213 -1.41 -1.17 -25.33
CA PRO A 213 -2.74 -1.68 -25.65
C PRO A 213 -3.84 -1.03 -24.79
N LYS A 214 -4.96 -0.66 -25.39
CA LYS A 214 -6.11 -0.12 -24.65
C LYS A 214 -6.62 -1.18 -23.68
N THR A 215 -6.49 -0.92 -22.38
CA THR A 215 -6.98 -1.79 -21.33
C THR A 215 -7.89 -1.01 -20.41
N THR A 216 -8.94 -1.67 -19.91
CA THR A 216 -9.82 -1.12 -18.90
C THR A 216 -10.00 -2.15 -17.79
N ASN A 217 -9.77 -1.73 -16.55
CA ASN A 217 -9.94 -2.55 -15.36
C ASN A 217 -11.04 -1.92 -14.51
N ASN A 218 -12.15 -2.64 -14.36
CA ASN A 218 -13.28 -2.21 -13.53
C ASN A 218 -13.38 -3.12 -12.32
N TYR A 219 -13.64 -2.53 -11.16
CA TYR A 219 -13.82 -3.23 -9.89
C TYR A 219 -15.07 -2.73 -9.21
N ALA A 220 -15.81 -3.66 -8.60
CA ALA A 220 -16.91 -3.35 -7.69
C ALA A 220 -16.69 -4.15 -6.40
N SER A 221 -16.71 -3.47 -5.27
CA SER A 221 -16.44 -4.05 -3.96
C SER A 221 -17.51 -3.69 -2.96
N ILE A 222 -17.79 -4.62 -2.05
CA ILE A 222 -18.62 -4.40 -0.88
C ILE A 222 -17.86 -4.88 0.36
N SER A 223 -17.99 -4.14 1.45
CA SER A 223 -17.42 -4.52 2.75
C SER A 223 -18.44 -4.29 3.86
N VAL A 224 -18.45 -5.18 4.83
CA VAL A 224 -19.22 -5.05 6.05
C VAL A 224 -18.30 -5.29 7.23
N ASN A 225 -18.37 -4.43 8.23
CA ASN A 225 -17.53 -4.55 9.42
C ASN A 225 -18.29 -4.11 10.68
N GLY A 226 -17.84 -4.58 11.84
CA GLY A 226 -18.40 -4.20 13.12
C GLY A 226 -18.07 -5.17 14.25
N PRO A 227 -18.55 -4.92 15.48
CA PRO A 227 -18.42 -5.83 16.59
C PRO A 227 -19.44 -6.99 16.48
N ILE A 228 -19.01 -8.23 16.73
CA ILE A 228 -19.90 -9.38 16.98
C ILE A 228 -20.37 -9.34 18.42
N VAL A 229 -19.41 -9.21 19.33
CA VAL A 229 -19.61 -9.02 20.77
C VAL A 229 -18.52 -8.09 21.27
N ASN A 230 -18.56 -7.74 22.57
CA ASN A 230 -17.50 -6.91 23.16
C ASN A 230 -16.11 -7.50 22.85
N ARG A 231 -15.22 -6.68 22.26
CA ARG A 231 -13.81 -6.99 21.89
C ARG A 231 -13.63 -7.97 20.72
N LEU A 232 -14.69 -8.54 20.17
CA LEU A 232 -14.60 -9.38 18.96
C LEU A 232 -15.19 -8.61 17.78
N PHE A 233 -14.37 -8.34 16.78
CA PHE A 233 -14.72 -7.61 15.58
C PHE A 233 -14.59 -8.50 14.36
N TYR A 234 -15.40 -8.22 13.35
CA TYR A 234 -15.28 -8.86 12.05
C TYR A 234 -15.18 -7.85 10.93
N LEU A 235 -14.58 -8.27 9.83
CA LEU A 235 -14.64 -7.63 8.54
C LEU A 235 -14.88 -8.71 7.48
N ALA A 236 -15.85 -8.48 6.61
CA ALA A 236 -16.09 -9.31 5.44
C ALA A 236 -16.15 -8.43 4.19
N SER A 237 -15.39 -8.79 3.15
CA SER A 237 -15.37 -8.03 1.90
C SER A 237 -15.43 -8.97 0.70
N ALA A 238 -16.12 -8.52 -0.35
CA ALA A 238 -16.16 -9.18 -1.64
C ALA A 238 -15.90 -8.16 -2.74
N SER A 239 -15.11 -8.54 -3.73
CA SER A 239 -14.81 -7.70 -4.89
C SER A 239 -14.90 -8.51 -6.17
N THR A 240 -15.35 -7.87 -7.24
CA THR A 240 -15.31 -8.41 -8.61
C THR A 240 -14.39 -7.55 -9.46
N SER A 241 -13.74 -8.15 -10.43
CA SER A 241 -12.92 -7.46 -11.43
C SER A 241 -13.36 -7.84 -12.83
N ILE A 242 -13.41 -6.85 -13.72
CA ILE A 242 -13.65 -7.04 -15.16
C ILE A 242 -12.51 -6.33 -15.89
N LEU A 243 -11.67 -7.13 -16.54
CA LEU A 243 -10.53 -6.68 -17.28
C LEU A 243 -10.80 -6.84 -18.77
N THR A 244 -10.75 -5.73 -19.52
CA THR A 244 -10.82 -5.77 -20.99
C THR A 244 -9.50 -5.30 -21.59
N ARG A 245 -9.09 -5.91 -22.69
CA ARG A 245 -7.87 -5.56 -23.41
C ARG A 245 -8.08 -5.61 -24.90
N ASP A 246 -8.08 -4.45 -25.54
CA ASP A 246 -8.32 -4.27 -26.97
C ASP A 246 -9.58 -5.06 -27.46
N LYS A 247 -9.40 -5.93 -28.48
CA LYS A 247 -10.46 -6.77 -29.05
C LYS A 247 -10.59 -8.14 -28.39
N ARG A 248 -9.93 -8.40 -27.24
CA ARG A 248 -9.99 -9.68 -26.54
C ARG A 248 -11.25 -9.78 -25.68
N ASN A 249 -11.67 -11.02 -25.42
CA ASN A 249 -12.75 -11.29 -24.48
C ASN A 249 -12.41 -10.71 -23.09
N ALA A 250 -13.42 -10.18 -22.41
CA ALA A 250 -13.28 -9.71 -21.06
C ALA A 250 -12.86 -10.86 -20.12
N GLN A 251 -11.88 -10.60 -19.28
CA GLN A 251 -11.48 -11.50 -18.20
C GLN A 251 -12.16 -11.02 -16.91
N THR A 252 -12.90 -11.90 -16.26
CA THR A 252 -13.53 -11.64 -14.96
C THR A 252 -12.74 -12.34 -13.86
N GLY A 253 -12.81 -11.80 -12.65
CA GLY A 253 -12.24 -12.40 -11.45
C GLY A 253 -12.99 -11.95 -10.22
N PHE A 254 -12.76 -12.62 -9.08
CA PHE A 254 -13.30 -12.22 -7.79
C PHE A 254 -12.28 -12.37 -6.67
N PHE A 255 -12.47 -11.60 -5.62
CA PHE A 255 -11.71 -11.61 -4.38
C PHE A 255 -12.66 -11.62 -3.20
N LEU A 256 -12.39 -12.48 -2.22
CA LEU A 256 -13.11 -12.54 -0.96
C LEU A 256 -12.12 -12.38 0.20
N LYS A 257 -12.52 -11.63 1.22
CA LYS A 257 -11.73 -11.38 2.42
C LYS A 257 -12.63 -11.52 3.65
N GLY A 258 -12.16 -12.25 4.66
CA GLY A 258 -12.77 -12.34 5.98
C GLY A 258 -11.72 -12.15 7.06
N GLU A 259 -12.05 -11.39 8.09
CA GLU A 259 -11.19 -11.16 9.26
C GLU A 259 -12.02 -11.26 10.52
N LEU A 260 -11.45 -11.86 11.57
CA LEU A 260 -11.96 -11.89 12.93
C LEU A 260 -10.83 -11.45 13.85
N ASP A 261 -11.05 -10.37 14.60
CA ASP A 261 -10.06 -9.81 15.52
C ASP A 261 -10.62 -9.78 16.94
N TYR A 262 -9.91 -10.41 17.88
CA TYR A 262 -10.21 -10.35 19.30
C TYR A 262 -9.14 -9.54 20.04
N TYR A 263 -9.59 -8.55 20.84
CA TYR A 263 -8.74 -7.64 21.59
C TYR A 263 -8.74 -7.98 23.07
N PHE A 264 -7.55 -8.06 23.66
CA PHE A 264 -7.34 -8.26 25.08
C PHE A 264 -6.88 -6.96 25.72
N GLU A 265 -7.42 -6.60 26.88
CA GLU A 265 -6.96 -5.39 27.60
C GLU A 265 -5.53 -5.52 28.11
N LYS A 266 -5.16 -6.72 28.51
CA LYS A 266 -3.82 -6.98 29.02
C LYS A 266 -2.80 -6.85 27.91
N TYR A 267 -1.82 -5.97 28.10
CA TYR A 267 -0.73 -5.70 27.16
C TYR A 267 -1.18 -5.18 25.78
N ASP A 268 -2.34 -4.53 25.68
CA ASP A 268 -2.86 -4.05 24.38
C ASP A 268 -2.70 -5.12 23.28
N SER A 269 -3.13 -6.35 23.59
CA SER A 269 -2.87 -7.47 22.70
C SER A 269 -4.06 -7.81 21.81
N LYS A 270 -3.76 -8.36 20.64
CA LYS A 270 -4.74 -8.77 19.63
C LYS A 270 -4.42 -10.18 19.13
N LEU A 271 -5.47 -10.95 18.86
CA LEU A 271 -5.41 -12.20 18.09
C LEU A 271 -6.37 -12.07 16.90
N GLY A 272 -5.89 -12.33 15.69
CA GLY A 272 -6.65 -12.23 14.46
C GLY A 272 -6.61 -13.52 13.65
N LEU A 273 -7.74 -13.84 13.01
CA LEU A 273 -7.86 -14.89 11.98
C LEU A 273 -8.27 -14.22 10.68
N LYS A 274 -7.53 -14.46 9.60
CA LYS A 274 -7.79 -13.86 8.29
C LYS A 274 -7.86 -14.92 7.20
N MET A 275 -8.77 -14.71 6.25
CA MET A 275 -8.89 -15.49 5.03
C MET A 275 -8.96 -14.55 3.84
N GLN A 276 -8.19 -14.84 2.81
CA GLN A 276 -8.19 -14.12 1.53
C GLN A 276 -8.22 -15.15 0.39
N LEU A 277 -9.21 -15.04 -0.48
CA LEU A 277 -9.37 -15.91 -1.64
C LEU A 277 -9.39 -15.09 -2.92
N PHE A 278 -8.42 -15.29 -3.77
CA PHE A 278 -8.28 -14.69 -5.11
C PHE A 278 -8.56 -15.74 -6.16
N SER A 279 -9.56 -15.52 -6.98
CA SER A 279 -9.90 -16.46 -8.06
C SER A 279 -8.76 -16.61 -9.06
N GLY A 280 -8.67 -17.81 -9.67
CA GLY A 280 -7.62 -18.20 -10.60
C GLY A 280 -8.17 -18.84 -11.88
N GLY A 281 -7.26 -19.36 -12.70
CA GLY A 281 -7.61 -20.02 -13.95
C GLY A 281 -8.23 -19.07 -14.98
N LYS A 282 -9.40 -19.44 -15.53
CA LYS A 282 -10.12 -18.61 -16.51
C LYS A 282 -10.73 -17.34 -15.89
N MET A 283 -11.03 -17.37 -14.59
CA MET A 283 -11.58 -16.25 -13.81
C MET A 283 -10.53 -15.68 -12.88
N SER A 284 -9.36 -15.35 -13.38
CA SER A 284 -8.24 -14.88 -12.56
C SER A 284 -8.43 -13.44 -12.13
N PHE A 285 -8.52 -13.22 -10.81
CA PHE A 285 -8.50 -11.89 -10.24
C PHE A 285 -7.13 -11.22 -10.45
N LYS A 286 -7.14 -9.92 -10.69
CA LYS A 286 -5.92 -9.11 -10.78
C LYS A 286 -6.13 -7.77 -10.10
N SER A 287 -5.27 -7.44 -9.14
CA SER A 287 -5.24 -6.10 -8.55
C SER A 287 -4.67 -5.07 -9.53
N PHE A 288 -5.01 -3.82 -9.35
CA PHE A 288 -4.41 -2.72 -10.12
C PHE A 288 -3.02 -2.35 -9.60
N THR A 289 -2.89 -2.15 -8.30
CA THR A 289 -1.57 -1.97 -7.68
C THR A 289 -0.85 -3.32 -7.58
N LEU A 290 0.41 -3.36 -7.97
CA LEU A 290 1.23 -4.54 -7.79
C LEU A 290 1.53 -4.73 -6.30
N SER A 291 0.98 -5.78 -5.70
CA SER A 291 1.16 -6.12 -4.30
C SER A 291 1.62 -7.57 -4.15
N THR A 292 2.14 -7.90 -2.97
CA THR A 292 2.51 -9.29 -2.65
C THR A 292 1.79 -9.75 -1.40
N MET A 293 1.38 -11.01 -1.40
CA MET A 293 0.71 -11.68 -0.28
C MET A 293 1.70 -12.36 0.69
N SER A 294 2.99 -12.31 0.40
CA SER A 294 4.07 -12.88 1.20
C SER A 294 5.16 -11.83 1.45
N LYS A 295 5.77 -11.84 2.64
CA LYS A 295 6.91 -10.96 2.97
C LYS A 295 8.25 -11.53 2.49
N VAL A 296 8.34 -12.84 2.34
CA VAL A 296 9.55 -13.56 1.97
C VAL A 296 9.66 -13.72 0.46
N ASN A 297 8.58 -14.15 -0.18
CA ASN A 297 8.53 -14.39 -1.61
C ASN A 297 7.52 -13.47 -2.27
N PHE A 298 7.79 -13.09 -3.53
CA PHE A 298 6.80 -12.34 -4.29
C PHE A 298 5.67 -13.28 -4.74
N MET A 299 4.48 -13.10 -4.14
CA MET A 299 3.25 -13.83 -4.48
C MET A 299 2.15 -12.82 -4.80
N GLU A 300 1.75 -12.76 -6.06
CA GLU A 300 0.67 -11.87 -6.50
C GLU A 300 -0.68 -12.29 -5.89
N PRO A 301 -1.60 -11.34 -5.65
CA PRO A 301 -2.97 -11.59 -5.22
C PRO A 301 -3.82 -12.11 -6.39
N THR A 302 -3.48 -13.31 -6.89
CA THR A 302 -4.16 -14.00 -7.99
C THR A 302 -4.00 -15.50 -7.82
N ASP A 303 -5.06 -16.27 -8.10
CA ASP A 303 -5.04 -17.74 -7.97
C ASP A 303 -4.52 -18.20 -6.59
N LEU A 304 -4.96 -17.56 -5.52
CA LEU A 304 -4.41 -17.75 -4.20
C LEU A 304 -5.49 -17.81 -3.13
N LEU A 305 -5.44 -18.82 -2.27
CA LEU A 305 -6.08 -18.87 -0.97
C LEU A 305 -5.00 -18.65 0.10
N LYS A 306 -5.11 -17.62 0.92
CA LYS A 306 -4.28 -17.40 2.10
C LYS A 306 -5.16 -17.44 3.34
N ILE A 307 -4.81 -18.28 4.31
CA ILE A 307 -5.41 -18.32 5.65
C ILE A 307 -4.29 -18.03 6.63
N SER A 308 -4.46 -17.03 7.48
CA SER A 308 -3.46 -16.62 8.46
C SER A 308 -4.04 -16.40 9.85
N LEU A 309 -3.21 -16.72 10.84
CA LEU A 309 -3.40 -16.37 12.24
C LEU A 309 -2.38 -15.30 12.58
N ASP A 310 -2.83 -14.14 13.02
CA ASP A 310 -1.96 -13.04 13.45
C ASP A 310 -2.17 -12.71 14.91
N GLY A 311 -1.10 -12.24 15.55
CA GLY A 311 -1.12 -11.79 16.92
C GLY A 311 -0.21 -10.59 17.12
N SER A 312 -0.59 -9.74 18.06
CA SER A 312 0.26 -8.62 18.49
C SER A 312 0.13 -8.38 19.98
N ILE A 313 1.21 -7.87 20.57
CA ILE A 313 1.29 -7.59 22.01
C ILE A 313 2.23 -6.42 22.27
N LYS A 314 1.88 -5.63 23.27
CA LYS A 314 2.69 -4.53 23.79
C LYS A 314 3.12 -4.81 25.24
N PRO A 315 4.12 -5.66 25.44
CA PRO A 315 4.50 -6.14 26.79
C PRO A 315 5.01 -5.02 27.67
N VAL A 316 5.62 -3.99 27.10
CA VAL A 316 6.04 -2.74 27.77
C VAL A 316 5.75 -1.56 26.86
N LYS A 317 5.65 -0.35 27.44
CA LYS A 317 5.22 0.87 26.76
C LYS A 317 5.93 1.12 25.41
N ASN A 318 7.20 0.80 25.31
CA ASN A 318 8.03 1.13 24.14
C ASN A 318 8.28 -0.06 23.21
N LEU A 319 7.78 -1.27 23.51
CA LEU A 319 8.01 -2.47 22.70
C LEU A 319 6.68 -2.99 22.15
N PHE A 320 6.59 -3.07 20.84
CA PHE A 320 5.49 -3.70 20.12
C PHE A 320 6.02 -4.94 19.38
N LEU A 321 5.39 -6.08 19.62
CA LEU A 321 5.69 -7.36 18.99
C LEU A 321 4.49 -7.79 18.15
N SER A 322 4.74 -8.33 16.97
CA SER A 322 3.69 -8.94 16.15
C SER A 322 4.19 -10.20 15.44
N THR A 323 3.26 -11.11 15.17
CA THR A 323 3.53 -12.34 14.43
C THR A 323 2.37 -12.66 13.52
N GLU A 324 2.62 -13.29 12.37
CA GLU A 324 1.63 -13.86 11.47
C GLU A 324 2.12 -15.23 10.99
N ALA A 325 1.26 -16.24 11.08
CA ALA A 325 1.48 -17.56 10.50
C ALA A 325 0.43 -17.79 9.42
N ALA A 326 0.84 -18.11 8.19
CA ALA A 326 -0.05 -18.21 7.04
C ALA A 326 0.16 -19.51 6.26
N ILE A 327 -0.93 -20.15 5.88
CA ILE A 327 -0.96 -21.23 4.90
C ILE A 327 -1.47 -20.67 3.58
N MET A 328 -0.80 -21.00 2.49
CA MET A 328 -1.13 -20.55 1.15
C MET A 328 -1.37 -21.74 0.22
N ALA A 329 -2.41 -21.66 -0.61
CA ALA A 329 -2.77 -22.66 -1.59
C ALA A 329 -3.23 -21.99 -2.88
N TYR A 330 -3.06 -22.67 -4.01
CA TYR A 330 -3.63 -22.24 -5.29
C TYR A 330 -5.14 -22.44 -5.27
N ALA A 331 -5.91 -21.43 -5.70
CA ALA A 331 -7.36 -21.45 -5.71
C ALA A 331 -7.95 -22.27 -6.87
N ALA A 332 -7.29 -22.26 -8.03
CA ALA A 332 -7.69 -23.07 -9.18
C ALA A 332 -7.12 -24.49 -9.11
N THR A 333 -7.86 -25.44 -9.69
CA THR A 333 -7.42 -26.82 -9.80
C THR A 333 -6.09 -26.91 -10.57
N GLN A 334 -5.08 -27.44 -9.93
CA GLN A 334 -3.78 -27.65 -10.54
C GLN A 334 -3.81 -28.85 -11.50
N PRO A 335 -2.95 -28.89 -12.55
CA PRO A 335 -2.80 -30.07 -13.42
C PRO A 335 -2.51 -31.33 -12.58
N LYS A 336 -2.92 -32.53 -13.11
CA LYS A 336 -2.68 -33.78 -12.43
C LYS A 336 -1.22 -33.93 -11.98
N GLY A 337 -1.01 -34.33 -10.73
CA GLY A 337 0.32 -34.52 -10.14
C GLY A 337 0.93 -33.24 -9.53
N ARG A 338 0.25 -32.09 -9.58
CA ARG A 338 0.68 -30.87 -8.86
C ARG A 338 -0.16 -30.65 -7.61
N SER A 339 0.51 -30.35 -6.50
CA SER A 339 -0.17 -29.98 -5.25
C SER A 339 -0.79 -28.59 -5.35
N ASN A 340 -1.98 -28.42 -4.77
CA ASN A 340 -2.57 -27.11 -4.57
C ASN A 340 -1.86 -26.32 -3.47
N PHE A 341 -1.11 -26.96 -2.58
CA PHE A 341 -0.33 -26.28 -1.54
C PHE A 341 0.74 -25.39 -2.18
N ALA A 342 0.75 -24.09 -1.88
CA ALA A 342 1.72 -23.13 -2.37
C ALA A 342 2.86 -22.93 -1.37
N GLY A 343 2.55 -22.87 -0.06
CA GLY A 343 3.56 -22.71 0.99
C GLY A 343 2.96 -22.41 2.35
N PHE A 344 3.84 -22.40 3.33
CA PHE A 344 3.62 -21.90 4.69
C PHE A 344 4.60 -20.76 4.94
N GLU A 345 4.11 -19.66 5.53
CA GLU A 345 4.93 -18.51 5.93
C GLU A 345 4.71 -18.21 7.41
N TRP A 346 5.81 -17.87 8.07
CA TRP A 346 5.77 -17.36 9.43
C TRP A 346 6.60 -16.09 9.52
N ASP A 347 5.96 -15.02 9.98
CA ASP A 347 6.53 -13.70 10.14
C ASP A 347 6.53 -13.28 11.59
N VAL A 348 7.62 -12.64 12.02
CA VAL A 348 7.74 -12.01 13.33
C VAL A 348 8.32 -10.61 13.14
N SER A 349 7.73 -9.63 13.82
CA SER A 349 8.24 -8.27 13.83
C SER A 349 8.31 -7.74 15.26
N ALA A 350 9.35 -6.97 15.54
CA ALA A 350 9.52 -6.23 16.79
C ALA A 350 9.84 -4.78 16.48
N ASN A 351 9.18 -3.86 17.18
CA ASN A 351 9.43 -2.42 17.10
C ASN A 351 9.68 -1.89 18.50
N TYR A 352 10.83 -1.26 18.70
CA TYR A 352 11.23 -0.64 19.96
C TYR A 352 11.46 0.85 19.79
N THR A 353 10.68 1.65 20.51
CA THR A 353 10.80 3.12 20.53
C THR A 353 11.81 3.49 21.62
N ILE A 354 13.00 3.94 21.22
CA ILE A 354 14.08 4.35 22.14
C ILE A 354 13.75 5.70 22.76
N LEU A 355 13.46 6.67 21.89
CA LEU A 355 13.02 8.02 22.21
C LEU A 355 11.77 8.36 21.36
N GLN A 356 11.11 9.44 21.66
CA GLN A 356 9.90 9.84 20.92
C GLN A 356 10.11 9.83 19.39
N ASP A 357 11.28 10.25 18.94
CA ASP A 357 11.63 10.42 17.53
C ASP A 357 12.59 9.34 17.00
N ILE A 358 12.98 8.36 17.83
CA ILE A 358 13.94 7.31 17.46
C ILE A 358 13.35 5.94 17.73
N SER A 359 13.28 5.11 16.70
CA SER A 359 12.85 3.71 16.83
C SER A 359 13.75 2.75 16.06
N ILE A 360 13.80 1.51 16.53
CA ILE A 360 14.45 0.38 15.87
C ILE A 360 13.40 -0.70 15.66
N SER A 361 13.38 -1.27 14.45
CA SER A 361 12.51 -2.41 14.15
C SER A 361 13.29 -3.57 13.53
N THR A 362 12.85 -4.78 13.85
CA THR A 362 13.34 -6.01 13.23
C THR A 362 12.19 -6.76 12.61
N ASP A 363 12.40 -7.32 11.42
CA ASP A 363 11.46 -8.21 10.74
C ASP A 363 12.19 -9.52 10.41
N LEU A 364 11.57 -10.64 10.77
CA LEU A 364 11.97 -11.98 10.39
C LEU A 364 10.82 -12.63 9.65
N GLY A 365 11.05 -13.13 8.44
CA GLY A 365 10.09 -13.92 7.68
C GLY A 365 10.72 -15.26 7.29
N MET A 366 9.94 -16.35 7.37
CA MET A 366 10.34 -17.69 6.97
C MET A 366 9.25 -18.28 6.09
N PHE A 367 9.62 -18.82 4.96
CA PHE A 367 8.72 -19.44 4.00
C PHE A 367 9.16 -20.86 3.65
N VAL A 368 8.23 -21.80 3.74
CA VAL A 368 8.42 -23.18 3.28
C VAL A 368 7.47 -23.43 2.12
N GLY A 369 8.01 -23.47 0.92
CA GLY A 369 7.23 -23.74 -0.30
C GLY A 369 6.94 -25.23 -0.51
N LYS A 370 6.09 -25.52 -1.49
CA LYS A 370 5.92 -26.90 -1.98
C LYS A 370 7.30 -27.48 -2.32
N ASN A 371 7.53 -28.75 -2.08
CA ASN A 371 8.81 -29.45 -2.24
C ASN A 371 9.86 -29.11 -1.14
N GLY A 372 9.44 -28.57 0.01
CA GLY A 372 10.33 -28.29 1.14
C GLY A 372 11.37 -27.18 0.85
N LYS A 373 11.15 -26.37 -0.16
CA LYS A 373 12.01 -25.21 -0.44
C LYS A 373 11.87 -24.21 0.70
N PHE A 374 12.96 -23.91 1.37
CA PHE A 374 13.03 -22.94 2.46
C PHE A 374 13.65 -21.63 1.97
N ASP A 375 12.98 -20.53 2.25
CA ASP A 375 13.47 -19.17 2.04
C ASP A 375 13.22 -18.38 3.34
N ALA A 376 14.13 -17.46 3.71
CA ALA A 376 13.95 -16.60 4.87
C ALA A 376 14.46 -15.19 4.57
N VAL A 377 13.92 -14.21 5.28
CA VAL A 377 14.34 -12.83 5.21
C VAL A 377 14.49 -12.28 6.64
N PHE A 378 15.56 -11.58 6.87
CA PHE A 378 15.78 -10.81 8.10
C PHE A 378 16.06 -9.37 7.73
N LYS A 379 15.42 -8.42 8.42
CA LYS A 379 15.65 -6.98 8.25
C LYS A 379 15.76 -6.29 9.59
N LEU A 380 16.76 -5.42 9.71
CA LEU A 380 16.93 -4.50 10.84
C LEU A 380 16.82 -3.08 10.31
N LYS A 381 16.03 -2.22 10.95
CA LYS A 381 15.77 -0.85 10.53
C LYS A 381 15.90 0.11 11.71
N GLY A 382 16.52 1.26 11.46
CA GLY A 382 16.49 2.44 12.33
C GLY A 382 15.68 3.55 11.69
N ILE A 383 14.92 4.28 12.49
CA ILE A 383 14.08 5.41 12.04
C ILE A 383 14.36 6.58 12.98
N ILE A 384 14.61 7.75 12.41
CA ILE A 384 14.75 9.03 13.11
C ILE A 384 13.78 10.01 12.45
N SER A 385 12.90 10.61 13.25
CA SER A 385 11.99 11.70 12.83
C SER A 385 12.49 13.04 13.42
N PHE A 386 12.35 14.16 12.71
CA PHE A 386 12.81 15.50 13.14
C PHE A 386 11.97 16.62 12.53
#